data_efe11ab5b1e2067b9e468005a872330b
#
_entry.id   efe11ab5b1e2067b9e468005a872330b
#
_cell.length_a   1.000
_cell.length_b   1.000
_cell.length_c   1.000
_cell.angle_alpha   90.00
_cell.angle_beta   90.00
_cell.angle_gamma   90.00
#
_symmetry.space_group_name_H-M   'P 1'
#
loop_
_entity.id
_entity.type
_entity.pdbx_description
1 polymer ?
#
loop_
_entity_poly.entity_id
_entity_poly.type
_entity_poly.pdbx_seq_one_letter_code
_entity_poly.pdbx_strand_id
1 'polypeptide(L)'
;MLVLSGGTGTPKLLRGLKELLPPNDLAVVVNTAEDLWISGNYISPDIDSVLYTLADLIDEKKWWGIKGDKTLTHDFLLTLGVDEKLNVGDKDRATHIFRSNLLRRGVKLSLATEALAGAMGVEQKVIPMTDDIVSTVVATSEGVMHFQDFWVSRHGEPDVRSVVFTGLEEALPSLGFLSLLEKEDTVLIGPSNPVTSIGPILALPGVRERLRDKKVVAVSPLVGNRPVSGPAAKLMAASGVPASDEGVRDLLGHIDLFVVDKKSDYRGECKRMKTLMRTKNESLAVARGLLDMISCS
;
A
#
# COMPACT_ATOMS: atom_id res chain seq x y z
N MET A 1 -8.99 -3.25 -14.80
CA MET A 1 -7.56 -3.10 -14.46
C MET A 1 -7.35 -3.36 -12.98
N LEU A 2 -6.42 -4.20 -12.63
CA LEU A 2 -6.01 -4.50 -11.25
C LEU A 2 -4.85 -3.59 -10.83
N VAL A 3 -4.96 -2.93 -9.67
CA VAL A 3 -3.88 -2.13 -9.08
C VAL A 3 -3.38 -2.82 -7.81
N LEU A 4 -2.07 -3.05 -7.70
CA LEU A 4 -1.43 -3.48 -6.45
C LEU A 4 -1.01 -2.25 -5.65
N SER A 5 -1.46 -2.18 -4.41
CA SER A 5 -1.36 -0.98 -3.56
C SER A 5 -0.86 -1.30 -2.15
N GLY A 6 -0.12 -0.38 -1.60
CA GLY A 6 0.24 -0.30 -0.20
C GLY A 6 0.85 1.07 0.10
N GLY A 7 1.07 1.40 1.35
CA GLY A 7 1.66 2.66 1.77
C GLY A 7 0.92 3.90 1.25
N THR A 8 1.64 5.01 1.09
CA THR A 8 1.06 6.32 0.73
C THR A 8 1.22 6.68 -0.76
N GLY A 9 2.06 5.97 -1.50
CA GLY A 9 2.38 6.30 -2.90
C GLY A 9 1.23 5.97 -3.85
N THR A 10 0.73 4.74 -3.80
CA THR A 10 -0.36 4.28 -4.65
C THR A 10 -1.68 5.00 -4.40
N PRO A 11 -2.11 5.32 -3.16
CA PRO A 11 -3.29 6.15 -2.93
C PRO A 11 -3.26 7.49 -3.68
N LYS A 12 -2.09 8.14 -3.80
CA LYS A 12 -1.94 9.36 -4.63
C LYS A 12 -2.26 9.11 -6.09
N LEU A 13 -1.88 7.94 -6.63
CA LEU A 13 -2.21 7.56 -8.00
C LEU A 13 -3.70 7.20 -8.13
N LEU A 14 -4.26 6.47 -7.16
CA LEU A 14 -5.69 6.11 -7.14
C LEU A 14 -6.60 7.34 -7.14
N ARG A 15 -6.20 8.44 -6.47
CA ARG A 15 -6.89 9.73 -6.53
C ARG A 15 -7.03 10.26 -7.97
N GLY A 16 -6.07 9.96 -8.85
CA GLY A 16 -6.15 10.32 -10.26
C GLY A 16 -6.92 9.30 -11.11
N LEU A 17 -6.68 8.00 -10.86
CA LEU A 17 -7.31 6.91 -11.62
C LEU A 17 -8.83 6.88 -11.46
N LYS A 18 -9.35 7.12 -10.25
CA LYS A 18 -10.79 7.13 -9.99
C LYS A 18 -11.55 8.23 -10.74
N GLU A 19 -10.87 9.28 -11.16
CA GLU A 19 -11.49 10.38 -11.95
C GLU A 19 -11.52 10.05 -13.46
N LEU A 20 -10.77 9.03 -13.89
CA LEU A 20 -10.60 8.69 -15.31
C LEU A 20 -11.23 7.34 -15.67
N LEU A 21 -11.41 6.46 -14.70
CA LEU A 21 -11.94 5.12 -14.90
C LEU A 21 -13.32 4.96 -14.23
N PRO A 22 -14.27 4.29 -14.89
CA PRO A 22 -15.47 3.83 -14.24
C PRO A 22 -15.13 2.96 -13.01
N PRO A 23 -15.93 2.99 -11.93
CA PRO A 23 -15.66 2.22 -10.73
C PRO A 23 -15.42 0.72 -10.97
N ASN A 24 -16.18 0.12 -11.88
CA ASN A 24 -16.08 -1.31 -12.23
C ASN A 24 -14.79 -1.67 -12.99
N ASP A 25 -14.11 -0.69 -13.56
CA ASP A 25 -12.87 -0.88 -14.33
C ASP A 25 -11.62 -0.70 -13.46
N LEU A 26 -11.79 -0.36 -12.18
CA LEU A 26 -10.72 -0.16 -11.21
C LEU A 26 -10.90 -1.08 -10.02
N ALA A 27 -10.03 -2.07 -9.89
CA ALA A 27 -9.93 -2.93 -8.71
C ALA A 27 -8.57 -2.75 -8.02
N VAL A 28 -8.55 -2.76 -6.71
CA VAL A 28 -7.33 -2.52 -5.91
C VAL A 28 -7.11 -3.67 -4.95
N VAL A 29 -5.96 -4.32 -5.05
CA VAL A 29 -5.48 -5.27 -4.02
C VAL A 29 -4.49 -4.55 -3.12
N VAL A 30 -4.70 -4.67 -1.82
CA VAL A 30 -4.01 -3.86 -0.82
C VAL A 30 -3.20 -4.75 0.12
N ASN A 31 -1.99 -4.30 0.42
CA ASN A 31 -1.12 -4.91 1.42
C ASN A 31 -1.78 -4.92 2.80
N THR A 32 -1.61 -6.03 3.51
CA THR A 32 -2.08 -6.23 4.90
C THR A 32 -0.95 -6.61 5.86
N ALA A 33 0.29 -6.67 5.37
CA ALA A 33 1.43 -7.06 6.19
C ALA A 33 1.90 -5.99 7.19
N GLU A 34 1.25 -4.82 7.19
CA GLU A 34 1.47 -3.75 8.16
C GLU A 34 0.30 -3.63 9.16
N ASP A 35 -0.69 -4.52 9.07
CA ASP A 35 -1.86 -4.56 9.94
C ASP A 35 -1.49 -4.98 11.36
N LEU A 36 -2.18 -4.42 12.36
CA LEU A 36 -1.89 -4.71 13.75
C LEU A 36 -3.09 -4.42 14.68
N TRP A 37 -3.04 -5.00 15.89
CA TRP A 37 -4.00 -4.69 16.96
C TRP A 37 -3.45 -3.62 17.89
N ILE A 38 -4.19 -2.51 18.08
CA ILE A 38 -3.87 -1.45 19.04
C ILE A 38 -5.12 -1.11 19.85
N SER A 39 -4.99 -1.07 21.17
CA SER A 39 -6.08 -0.75 22.11
C SER A 39 -7.36 -1.53 21.81
N GLY A 40 -7.21 -2.81 21.47
CA GLY A 40 -8.32 -3.70 21.16
C GLY A 40 -8.97 -3.47 19.79
N ASN A 41 -8.40 -2.65 18.91
CA ASN A 41 -8.88 -2.42 17.55
C ASN A 41 -7.87 -2.91 16.51
N TYR A 42 -8.38 -3.53 15.45
CA TYR A 42 -7.60 -3.94 14.29
C TYR A 42 -7.45 -2.76 13.33
N ILE A 43 -6.21 -2.34 13.14
CA ILE A 43 -5.82 -1.25 12.26
C ILE A 43 -5.22 -1.84 11.00
N SER A 44 -5.67 -1.38 9.85
CA SER A 44 -5.16 -1.77 8.54
C SER A 44 -4.77 -0.52 7.75
N PRO A 45 -3.56 0.02 7.99
CA PRO A 45 -3.19 1.36 7.54
C PRO A 45 -3.27 1.55 6.03
N ASP A 46 -2.88 0.52 5.26
CA ASP A 46 -2.87 0.59 3.80
C ASP A 46 -4.29 0.50 3.23
N ILE A 47 -5.14 -0.40 3.76
CA ILE A 47 -6.55 -0.49 3.37
C ILE A 47 -7.28 0.82 3.69
N ASP A 48 -7.07 1.37 4.89
CA ASP A 48 -7.72 2.61 5.33
C ASP A 48 -7.30 3.78 4.44
N SER A 49 -6.02 3.90 4.10
CA SER A 49 -5.53 4.93 3.18
C SER A 49 -6.15 4.82 1.78
N VAL A 50 -6.35 3.61 1.27
CA VAL A 50 -7.02 3.37 -0.02
C VAL A 50 -8.50 3.73 0.07
N LEU A 51 -9.24 3.21 1.07
CA LEU A 51 -10.66 3.50 1.27
C LEU A 51 -10.90 5.01 1.43
N TYR A 52 -10.12 5.68 2.30
CA TYR A 52 -10.25 7.12 2.51
C TYR A 52 -9.92 7.94 1.26
N THR A 53 -8.98 7.48 0.44
CA THR A 53 -8.66 8.13 -0.84
C THR A 53 -9.80 8.00 -1.83
N LEU A 54 -10.37 6.80 -1.98
CA LEU A 54 -11.48 6.55 -2.91
C LEU A 54 -12.76 7.25 -2.46
N ALA A 55 -12.99 7.39 -1.15
CA ALA A 55 -14.10 8.10 -0.54
C ALA A 55 -13.92 9.63 -0.43
N ASP A 56 -12.80 10.22 -0.88
CA ASP A 56 -12.43 11.64 -0.68
C ASP A 56 -12.33 12.10 0.80
N LEU A 57 -12.05 11.15 1.68
CA LEU A 57 -11.94 11.38 3.12
C LEU A 57 -10.48 11.55 3.60
N ILE A 58 -9.48 11.13 2.80
CA ILE A 58 -8.07 11.12 3.19
C ILE A 58 -7.57 12.50 3.61
N ASP A 59 -6.73 12.58 4.65
CA ASP A 59 -5.96 13.79 4.94
C ASP A 59 -4.79 13.92 3.94
N GLU A 60 -4.97 14.72 2.91
CA GLU A 60 -3.98 14.93 1.85
C GLU A 60 -2.67 15.59 2.30
N LYS A 61 -2.60 16.11 3.53
CA LYS A 61 -1.36 16.66 4.08
C LYS A 61 -0.46 15.56 4.62
N LYS A 62 -1.07 14.59 5.31
CA LYS A 62 -0.38 13.46 5.95
C LYS A 62 -0.33 12.23 5.04
N TRP A 63 -1.35 12.03 4.20
CA TRP A 63 -1.62 10.84 3.40
C TRP A 63 -1.94 9.59 4.24
N TRP A 64 -2.51 9.82 5.41
CA TRP A 64 -3.10 8.81 6.27
C TRP A 64 -4.16 9.46 7.17
N GLY A 65 -5.09 8.65 7.67
CA GLY A 65 -6.20 9.11 8.48
C GLY A 65 -7.22 9.98 7.73
N ILE A 66 -8.24 10.45 8.44
CA ILE A 66 -9.36 11.19 7.88
C ILE A 66 -9.12 12.71 8.00
N LYS A 67 -9.45 13.45 6.94
CA LYS A 67 -9.33 14.90 6.88
C LYS A 67 -10.12 15.59 7.97
N GLY A 68 -9.47 16.48 8.73
CA GLY A 68 -10.08 17.25 9.79
C GLY A 68 -10.53 16.41 10.99
N ASP A 69 -9.97 15.23 11.16
CA ASP A 69 -10.22 14.40 12.33
C ASP A 69 -9.55 14.96 13.58
N LYS A 70 -10.07 14.61 14.74
CA LYS A 70 -9.58 14.98 16.07
C LYS A 70 -8.98 13.76 16.75
N THR A 71 -8.19 13.97 17.79
CA THR A 71 -7.48 12.92 18.53
C THR A 71 -7.90 12.84 20.00
N LEU A 72 -9.14 13.25 20.32
CA LEU A 72 -9.62 13.37 21.71
C LEU A 72 -9.53 12.04 22.46
N THR A 73 -9.91 10.94 21.79
CA THR A 73 -9.82 9.59 22.38
C THR A 73 -8.36 9.18 22.60
N HIS A 74 -7.48 9.42 21.64
CA HIS A 74 -6.05 9.14 21.76
C HIS A 74 -5.43 9.95 22.92
N ASP A 75 -5.70 11.27 22.98
CA ASP A 75 -5.18 12.16 24.00
C ASP A 75 -5.68 11.72 25.40
N PHE A 76 -6.93 11.28 25.49
CA PHE A 76 -7.48 10.78 26.76
C PHE A 76 -6.89 9.43 27.16
N LEU A 77 -6.63 8.52 26.22
CA LEU A 77 -5.92 7.26 26.47
C LEU A 77 -4.52 7.51 27.04
N LEU A 78 -3.80 8.52 26.53
CA LEU A 78 -2.50 8.92 27.09
C LEU A 78 -2.63 9.36 28.57
N THR A 79 -3.70 10.06 28.93
CA THR A 79 -3.93 10.44 30.35
C THR A 79 -4.24 9.25 31.25
N LEU A 80 -4.74 8.15 30.66
CA LEU A 80 -4.97 6.87 31.34
C LEU A 80 -3.71 5.96 31.37
N GLY A 81 -2.59 6.45 30.82
CA GLY A 81 -1.33 5.70 30.75
C GLY A 81 -1.22 4.73 29.57
N VAL A 82 -2.12 4.80 28.58
CA VAL A 82 -2.09 3.98 27.38
C VAL A 82 -1.47 4.76 26.23
N ASP A 83 -0.22 4.42 25.90
CA ASP A 83 0.49 4.97 24.74
C ASP A 83 0.31 4.05 23.53
N GLU A 84 -0.55 4.46 22.59
CA GLU A 84 -0.86 3.68 21.38
C GLU A 84 0.24 3.73 20.32
N LYS A 85 1.23 4.59 20.46
CA LYS A 85 2.29 4.86 19.48
C LYS A 85 1.79 5.46 18.16
N LEU A 86 0.62 5.08 17.70
CA LEU A 86 -0.05 5.66 16.54
C LEU A 86 -1.00 6.77 16.99
N ASN A 87 -0.90 7.93 16.36
CA ASN A 87 -1.81 9.05 16.62
C ASN A 87 -3.13 8.85 15.84
N VAL A 88 -4.01 8.01 16.40
CA VAL A 88 -5.28 7.61 15.78
C VAL A 88 -6.35 8.68 16.00
N GLY A 89 -6.97 9.15 14.92
CA GLY A 89 -8.10 10.08 14.98
C GLY A 89 -9.40 9.42 15.45
N ASP A 90 -10.37 10.22 15.90
CA ASP A 90 -11.64 9.70 16.45
C ASP A 90 -12.51 9.05 15.37
N LYS A 91 -12.58 9.62 14.15
CA LYS A 91 -13.28 9.05 13.01
C LYS A 91 -12.54 7.83 12.45
N ASP A 92 -11.23 7.92 12.35
CA ASP A 92 -10.37 6.81 11.96
C ASP A 92 -10.57 5.62 12.90
N ARG A 93 -10.62 5.88 14.21
CA ARG A 93 -10.94 4.88 15.24
C ARG A 93 -12.32 4.25 15.04
N ALA A 94 -13.32 4.99 14.58
CA ALA A 94 -14.63 4.41 14.28
C ALA A 94 -14.55 3.36 13.16
N THR A 95 -13.73 3.59 12.14
CA THR A 95 -13.41 2.58 11.09
C THR A 95 -12.77 1.34 11.70
N HIS A 96 -11.80 1.53 12.60
CA HIS A 96 -11.12 0.42 13.29
C HIS A 96 -12.08 -0.38 14.20
N ILE A 97 -12.97 0.30 14.94
CA ILE A 97 -14.00 -0.34 15.77
C ILE A 97 -14.95 -1.17 14.91
N PHE A 98 -15.44 -0.60 13.79
CA PHE A 98 -16.34 -1.30 12.88
C PHE A 98 -15.70 -2.58 12.34
N ARG A 99 -14.48 -2.48 11.80
CA ARG A 99 -13.70 -3.64 11.32
C ARG A 99 -13.51 -4.68 12.42
N SER A 100 -13.05 -4.24 13.59
CA SER A 100 -12.74 -5.12 14.71
C SER A 100 -13.96 -5.90 15.20
N ASN A 101 -15.15 -5.28 15.22
CA ASN A 101 -16.38 -5.96 15.57
C ASN A 101 -16.72 -7.08 14.59
N LEU A 102 -16.51 -6.89 13.30
CA LEU A 102 -16.72 -7.92 12.29
C LEU A 102 -15.70 -9.07 12.45
N LEU A 103 -14.42 -8.74 12.59
CA LEU A 103 -13.36 -9.75 12.77
C LEU A 103 -13.57 -10.60 14.03
N ARG A 104 -13.95 -10.00 15.16
CA ARG A 104 -14.28 -10.74 16.41
C ARG A 104 -15.47 -11.69 16.26
N ARG A 105 -16.34 -11.43 15.31
CA ARG A 105 -17.47 -12.31 14.96
C ARG A 105 -17.08 -13.39 13.94
N GLY A 106 -15.80 -13.51 13.59
CA GLY A 106 -15.29 -14.48 12.61
C GLY A 106 -15.51 -14.08 11.15
N VAL A 107 -15.89 -12.82 10.89
CA VAL A 107 -15.99 -12.31 9.51
C VAL A 107 -14.57 -12.10 8.97
N LYS A 108 -14.31 -12.55 7.74
CA LYS A 108 -13.02 -12.39 7.07
C LYS A 108 -12.71 -10.91 6.80
N LEU A 109 -11.42 -10.55 6.75
CA LEU A 109 -10.97 -9.18 6.46
C LEU A 109 -11.49 -8.67 5.12
N SER A 110 -11.55 -9.53 4.09
CA SER A 110 -12.11 -9.20 2.78
C SER A 110 -13.56 -8.72 2.86
N LEU A 111 -14.42 -9.43 3.61
CA LEU A 111 -15.82 -9.05 3.81
C LEU A 111 -15.97 -7.81 4.72
N ALA A 112 -15.12 -7.65 5.72
CA ALA A 112 -15.09 -6.45 6.55
C ALA A 112 -14.66 -5.22 5.74
N THR A 113 -13.71 -5.38 4.82
CA THR A 113 -13.27 -4.32 3.90
C THR A 113 -14.37 -3.94 2.92
N GLU A 114 -15.08 -4.91 2.35
CA GLU A 114 -16.23 -4.68 1.47
C GLU A 114 -17.35 -3.92 2.19
N ALA A 115 -17.67 -4.31 3.43
CA ALA A 115 -18.68 -3.61 4.25
C ALA A 115 -18.28 -2.16 4.56
N LEU A 116 -17.00 -1.90 4.84
CA LEU A 116 -16.48 -0.56 5.04
C LEU A 116 -16.51 0.27 3.75
N ALA A 117 -16.10 -0.31 2.61
CA ALA A 117 -16.18 0.32 1.30
C ALA A 117 -17.61 0.77 0.99
N GLY A 118 -18.59 -0.13 1.15
CA GLY A 118 -20.00 0.18 0.96
C GLY A 118 -20.51 1.28 1.90
N ALA A 119 -20.13 1.25 3.19
CA ALA A 119 -20.51 2.27 4.16
C ALA A 119 -19.92 3.65 3.87
N MET A 120 -18.77 3.72 3.19
CA MET A 120 -18.10 4.95 2.77
C MET A 120 -18.49 5.39 1.36
N GLY A 121 -19.37 4.67 0.66
CA GLY A 121 -19.77 4.98 -0.71
C GLY A 121 -18.68 4.73 -1.75
N VAL A 122 -17.71 3.85 -1.46
CA VAL A 122 -16.67 3.43 -2.39
C VAL A 122 -17.24 2.34 -3.30
N GLU A 123 -17.31 2.62 -4.59
CA GLU A 123 -17.86 1.73 -5.60
C GLU A 123 -16.79 0.81 -6.23
N GLN A 124 -15.52 1.20 -6.16
CA GLN A 124 -14.39 0.40 -6.63
C GLN A 124 -14.21 -0.83 -5.74
N LYS A 125 -13.72 -1.93 -6.33
CA LYS A 125 -13.33 -3.12 -5.56
C LYS A 125 -12.03 -2.86 -4.81
N VAL A 126 -12.08 -2.88 -3.48
CA VAL A 126 -10.91 -2.84 -2.59
C VAL A 126 -10.82 -4.18 -1.87
N ILE A 127 -9.72 -4.89 -2.07
CA ILE A 127 -9.55 -6.27 -1.60
C ILE A 127 -8.23 -6.38 -0.84
N PRO A 128 -8.20 -6.94 0.38
CA PRO A 128 -6.95 -7.27 1.06
C PRO A 128 -6.18 -8.34 0.26
N MET A 129 -4.86 -8.28 0.27
CA MET A 129 -4.02 -9.28 -0.40
C MET A 129 -4.30 -10.71 0.11
N THR A 130 -4.63 -10.83 1.39
CA THR A 130 -4.95 -12.10 2.07
C THR A 130 -5.95 -11.85 3.20
N ASP A 131 -6.67 -12.89 3.60
CA ASP A 131 -7.48 -12.94 4.82
C ASP A 131 -6.70 -13.53 6.01
N ASP A 132 -5.49 -14.03 5.76
CA ASP A 132 -4.60 -14.62 6.76
C ASP A 132 -3.72 -13.54 7.42
N ILE A 133 -3.19 -13.84 8.59
CA ILE A 133 -2.34 -12.91 9.32
C ILE A 133 -0.93 -12.97 8.77
N VAL A 134 -0.49 -11.87 8.16
CA VAL A 134 0.88 -11.66 7.71
C VAL A 134 1.41 -10.38 8.35
N SER A 135 2.65 -10.38 8.83
CA SER A 135 3.26 -9.19 9.43
C SER A 135 4.65 -8.94 8.90
N THR A 136 4.90 -7.70 8.49
CA THR A 136 6.25 -7.21 8.18
C THR A 136 7.02 -6.98 9.48
N VAL A 137 8.09 -7.72 9.66
CA VAL A 137 9.00 -7.65 10.80
C VAL A 137 10.36 -7.17 10.33
N VAL A 138 10.92 -6.22 11.07
CA VAL A 138 12.23 -5.60 10.77
C VAL A 138 13.22 -6.00 11.85
N ALA A 139 14.30 -6.68 11.47
CA ALA A 139 15.43 -6.91 12.33
C ALA A 139 16.38 -5.70 12.25
N THR A 140 16.63 -5.06 13.38
CA THR A 140 17.42 -3.82 13.46
C THR A 140 18.60 -3.98 14.39
N SER A 141 19.43 -2.93 14.53
CA SER A 141 20.47 -2.84 15.55
C SER A 141 19.91 -2.86 16.97
N GLU A 142 18.64 -2.47 17.17
CA GLU A 142 17.95 -2.39 18.48
C GLU A 142 17.07 -3.61 18.78
N GLY A 143 17.05 -4.61 17.88
CA GLY A 143 16.24 -5.82 18.03
C GLY A 143 15.25 -6.02 16.90
N VAL A 144 14.39 -7.02 17.06
CA VAL A 144 13.36 -7.40 16.10
C VAL A 144 12.04 -6.72 16.49
N MET A 145 11.38 -6.04 15.56
CA MET A 145 10.15 -5.31 15.85
C MET A 145 9.21 -5.32 14.65
N HIS A 146 7.93 -5.07 14.89
CA HIS A 146 6.94 -4.85 13.83
C HIS A 146 7.29 -3.59 13.03
N PHE A 147 6.98 -3.57 11.74
CA PHE A 147 7.32 -2.43 10.87
C PHE A 147 6.72 -1.11 11.36
N GLN A 148 5.50 -1.13 11.91
CA GLN A 148 4.87 0.09 12.45
C GLN A 148 5.63 0.63 13.68
N ASP A 149 6.18 -0.24 14.53
CA ASP A 149 7.04 0.21 15.63
C ASP A 149 8.34 0.84 15.13
N PHE A 150 8.97 0.19 14.13
CA PHE A 150 10.17 0.73 13.49
C PHE A 150 9.91 2.09 12.86
N TRP A 151 8.82 2.21 12.08
CA TRP A 151 8.56 3.41 11.30
C TRP A 151 7.96 4.54 12.14
N VAL A 152 6.94 4.26 12.97
CA VAL A 152 6.21 5.30 13.71
C VAL A 152 6.87 5.60 15.04
N SER A 153 7.16 4.58 15.87
CA SER A 153 7.69 4.78 17.21
C SER A 153 9.18 5.12 17.21
N ARG A 154 9.95 4.54 16.27
CA ARG A 154 11.40 4.73 16.15
C ARG A 154 11.80 5.64 14.99
N HIS A 155 10.83 6.24 14.29
CA HIS A 155 11.02 7.17 13.16
C HIS A 155 11.92 6.64 12.03
N GLY A 156 12.04 5.29 11.91
CA GLY A 156 12.94 4.64 10.97
C GLY A 156 14.43 4.87 11.24
N GLU A 157 14.79 5.32 12.45
CA GLU A 157 16.19 5.64 12.81
C GLU A 157 17.09 4.40 12.93
N PRO A 158 16.66 3.27 13.55
CA PRO A 158 17.53 2.12 13.71
C PRO A 158 18.06 1.58 12.37
N ASP A 159 19.29 1.06 12.40
CA ASP A 159 19.85 0.41 11.22
C ASP A 159 19.18 -0.93 10.97
N VAL A 160 18.71 -1.13 9.74
CA VAL A 160 17.97 -2.33 9.32
C VAL A 160 18.96 -3.39 8.84
N ARG A 161 18.84 -4.60 9.38
CA ARG A 161 19.64 -5.78 9.00
C ARG A 161 18.91 -6.67 8.01
N SER A 162 17.60 -6.88 8.23
CA SER A 162 16.74 -7.67 7.34
C SER A 162 15.27 -7.31 7.53
N VAL A 163 14.47 -7.66 6.53
CA VAL A 163 13.01 -7.57 6.54
C VAL A 163 12.46 -8.97 6.30
N VAL A 164 11.50 -9.40 7.12
CA VAL A 164 10.87 -10.72 7.03
C VAL A 164 9.36 -10.55 7.09
N PHE A 165 8.64 -11.36 6.33
CA PHE A 165 7.17 -11.43 6.37
C PHE A 165 6.75 -12.68 7.14
N THR A 166 6.43 -12.52 8.41
CA THR A 166 5.96 -13.64 9.25
C THR A 166 4.54 -14.03 8.88
N GLY A 167 4.23 -15.33 8.91
CA GLY A 167 2.92 -15.87 8.52
C GLY A 167 2.72 -16.03 7.02
N LEU A 168 3.64 -15.53 6.18
CA LEU A 168 3.50 -15.56 4.72
C LEU A 168 3.55 -16.99 4.16
N GLU A 169 4.30 -17.89 4.79
CA GLU A 169 4.47 -19.29 4.34
C GLU A 169 3.15 -20.07 4.37
N GLU A 170 2.25 -19.72 5.29
CA GLU A 170 0.95 -20.35 5.48
C GLU A 170 -0.19 -19.55 4.84
N ALA A 171 0.06 -18.28 4.48
CA ALA A 171 -0.95 -17.38 3.92
C ALA A 171 -1.24 -17.70 2.46
N LEU A 172 -2.50 -17.58 2.09
CA LEU A 172 -2.95 -17.66 0.69
C LEU A 172 -3.48 -16.31 0.23
N PRO A 173 -3.34 -15.97 -1.07
CA PRO A 173 -4.03 -14.81 -1.62
C PRO A 173 -5.53 -14.91 -1.35
N SER A 174 -6.19 -13.80 -1.01
CA SER A 174 -7.63 -13.79 -0.80
C SER A 174 -8.37 -14.28 -2.07
N LEU A 175 -9.54 -14.89 -1.91
CA LEU A 175 -10.32 -15.38 -3.04
C LEU A 175 -10.65 -14.27 -4.04
N GLY A 176 -10.91 -13.06 -3.53
CA GLY A 176 -11.13 -11.89 -4.38
C GLY A 176 -9.89 -11.52 -5.19
N PHE A 177 -8.70 -11.61 -4.61
CA PHE A 177 -7.44 -11.35 -5.33
C PHE A 177 -7.19 -12.40 -6.41
N LEU A 178 -7.35 -13.69 -6.10
CA LEU A 178 -7.22 -14.75 -7.11
C LEU A 178 -8.18 -14.55 -8.28
N SER A 179 -9.45 -14.24 -8.00
CA SER A 179 -10.44 -13.97 -9.04
C SER A 179 -10.07 -12.76 -9.92
N LEU A 180 -9.49 -11.71 -9.33
CA LEU A 180 -9.00 -10.55 -10.10
C LEU A 180 -7.79 -10.91 -10.96
N LEU A 181 -6.85 -11.72 -10.44
CA LEU A 181 -5.71 -12.20 -11.23
C LEU A 181 -6.13 -13.09 -12.40
N GLU A 182 -7.25 -13.80 -12.30
CA GLU A 182 -7.80 -14.57 -13.43
C GLU A 182 -8.47 -13.67 -14.47
N LYS A 183 -9.22 -12.67 -14.01
CA LYS A 183 -10.09 -11.84 -14.85
C LYS A 183 -9.34 -10.71 -15.57
N GLU A 184 -8.41 -10.06 -14.88
CA GLU A 184 -7.78 -8.84 -15.37
C GLU A 184 -6.49 -9.14 -16.15
N ASP A 185 -6.41 -8.63 -17.39
CA ASP A 185 -5.23 -8.83 -18.24
C ASP A 185 -4.10 -7.84 -17.93
N THR A 186 -4.44 -6.69 -17.34
CA THR A 186 -3.48 -5.65 -16.99
C THR A 186 -3.39 -5.47 -15.48
N VAL A 187 -2.16 -5.53 -14.96
CA VAL A 187 -1.83 -5.28 -13.55
C VAL A 187 -0.93 -4.07 -13.45
N LEU A 188 -1.37 -3.07 -12.70
CA LEU A 188 -0.61 -1.87 -12.39
C LEU A 188 -0.02 -1.97 -10.98
N ILE A 189 1.29 -2.05 -10.87
CA ILE A 189 1.99 -1.93 -9.59
C ILE A 189 2.19 -0.45 -9.30
N GLY A 190 1.51 0.05 -8.27
CA GLY A 190 1.57 1.46 -7.89
C GLY A 190 2.90 1.87 -7.23
N PRO A 191 3.21 3.18 -7.16
CA PRO A 191 4.48 3.70 -6.66
C PRO A 191 4.57 3.67 -5.12
N SER A 192 4.39 2.51 -4.53
CA SER A 192 4.54 2.24 -3.10
C SER A 192 5.90 1.61 -2.79
N ASN A 193 6.24 1.50 -1.52
CA ASN A 193 7.51 0.89 -1.09
C ASN A 193 7.64 -0.53 -1.67
N PRO A 194 8.68 -0.83 -2.45
CA PRO A 194 8.81 -2.12 -3.12
C PRO A 194 9.10 -3.26 -2.13
N VAL A 195 9.60 -2.96 -0.93
CA VAL A 195 9.91 -3.97 0.10
C VAL A 195 8.69 -4.25 0.97
N THR A 196 8.17 -3.26 1.70
CA THR A 196 7.17 -3.50 2.76
C THR A 196 5.72 -3.35 2.30
N SER A 197 5.47 -2.66 1.17
CA SER A 197 4.10 -2.46 0.66
C SER A 197 3.76 -3.38 -0.51
N ILE A 198 4.63 -3.48 -1.51
CA ILE A 198 4.41 -4.33 -2.69
C ILE A 198 5.01 -5.72 -2.49
N GLY A 199 6.16 -5.81 -1.81
CA GLY A 199 6.85 -7.06 -1.54
C GLY A 199 5.97 -8.17 -0.95
N PRO A 200 5.21 -7.91 0.13
CA PRO A 200 4.31 -8.92 0.71
C PRO A 200 3.26 -9.44 -0.26
N ILE A 201 2.67 -8.57 -1.09
CA ILE A 201 1.67 -8.96 -2.10
C ILE A 201 2.30 -9.91 -3.11
N LEU A 202 3.49 -9.56 -3.62
CA LEU A 202 4.21 -10.36 -4.62
C LEU A 202 4.78 -11.66 -4.04
N ALA A 203 4.99 -11.73 -2.74
CA ALA A 203 5.55 -12.89 -2.06
C ALA A 203 4.48 -13.94 -1.68
N LEU A 204 3.18 -13.61 -1.78
CA LEU A 204 2.12 -14.60 -1.60
C LEU A 204 2.24 -15.74 -2.63
N PRO A 205 1.97 -17.00 -2.21
CA PRO A 205 2.10 -18.17 -3.07
C PRO A 205 1.33 -18.03 -4.40
N GLY A 206 2.01 -18.28 -5.52
CA GLY A 206 1.42 -18.31 -6.86
C GLY A 206 1.10 -16.94 -7.46
N VAL A 207 1.37 -15.82 -6.77
CA VAL A 207 1.11 -14.47 -7.32
C VAL A 207 2.09 -14.12 -8.44
N ARG A 208 3.41 -14.28 -8.20
CA ARG A 208 4.44 -13.98 -9.22
C ARG A 208 4.29 -14.83 -10.47
N GLU A 209 3.89 -16.09 -10.31
CA GLU A 209 3.65 -17.01 -11.43
C GLU A 209 2.52 -16.51 -12.31
N ARG A 210 1.39 -16.11 -11.70
CA ARG A 210 0.23 -15.58 -12.44
C ARG A 210 0.49 -14.24 -13.11
N LEU A 211 1.37 -13.42 -12.55
CA LEU A 211 1.74 -12.13 -13.15
C LEU A 211 2.53 -12.30 -14.46
N ARG A 212 3.20 -13.44 -14.69
CA ARG A 212 3.94 -13.69 -15.94
C ARG A 212 3.07 -13.73 -17.19
N ASP A 213 1.79 -14.08 -17.01
CA ASP A 213 0.82 -14.17 -18.09
C ASP A 213 -0.02 -12.89 -18.24
N LYS A 214 0.37 -11.81 -17.53
CA LYS A 214 -0.34 -10.53 -17.51
C LYS A 214 0.54 -9.42 -18.05
N LYS A 215 -0.08 -8.38 -18.58
CA LYS A 215 0.59 -7.12 -18.87
C LYS A 215 0.86 -6.38 -17.57
N VAL A 216 2.10 -6.43 -17.08
CA VAL A 216 2.51 -5.80 -15.83
C VAL A 216 3.11 -4.43 -16.09
N VAL A 217 2.47 -3.41 -15.57
CA VAL A 217 2.95 -2.02 -15.59
C VAL A 217 3.36 -1.64 -14.19
N ALA A 218 4.55 -1.10 -14.00
CA ALA A 218 5.01 -0.65 -12.69
C ALA A 218 5.47 0.81 -12.73
N VAL A 219 5.10 1.56 -11.69
CA VAL A 219 5.56 2.94 -11.49
C VAL A 219 6.59 2.94 -10.36
N SER A 220 7.78 3.45 -10.64
CA SER A 220 8.81 3.58 -9.61
C SER A 220 8.37 4.53 -8.49
N PRO A 221 8.60 4.17 -7.21
CA PRO A 221 8.38 5.06 -6.08
C PRO A 221 9.47 6.13 -5.94
N LEU A 222 10.48 6.13 -6.81
CA LEU A 222 11.57 7.10 -6.77
C LEU A 222 11.26 8.33 -7.62
N VAL A 223 11.70 9.50 -7.16
CA VAL A 223 11.69 10.75 -7.94
C VAL A 223 13.11 11.25 -8.09
N GLY A 224 13.61 11.30 -9.33
CA GLY A 224 15.04 11.26 -9.53
C GLY A 224 15.57 9.95 -8.94
N ASN A 225 16.64 9.98 -8.21
CA ASN A 225 17.23 8.75 -7.61
C ASN A 225 16.95 8.67 -6.09
N ARG A 226 15.82 9.20 -5.62
CA ARG A 226 15.50 9.25 -4.19
C ARG A 226 14.07 8.80 -3.91
N PRO A 227 13.85 7.98 -2.87
CA PRO A 227 12.50 7.68 -2.39
C PRO A 227 11.74 8.96 -2.05
N VAL A 228 10.46 9.01 -2.43
CA VAL A 228 9.60 10.18 -2.14
C VAL A 228 9.23 10.24 -0.66
N SER A 229 9.12 9.08 -0.01
CA SER A 229 8.71 8.99 1.40
C SER A 229 9.18 7.69 2.03
N GLY A 230 9.25 7.70 3.36
CA GLY A 230 9.51 6.51 4.15
C GLY A 230 10.95 6.00 4.14
N PRO A 231 11.20 4.88 4.82
CA PRO A 231 12.52 4.29 5.00
C PRO A 231 12.96 3.40 3.81
N ALA A 232 12.36 3.58 2.61
CA ALA A 232 12.54 2.67 1.48
C ALA A 232 14.02 2.41 1.13
N ALA A 233 14.89 3.43 1.20
CA ALA A 233 16.31 3.25 0.91
C ALA A 233 17.00 2.29 1.89
N LYS A 234 16.74 2.41 3.21
CA LYS A 234 17.27 1.49 4.22
C LYS A 234 16.75 0.07 4.04
N LEU A 235 15.45 -0.06 3.72
CA LEU A 235 14.81 -1.36 3.53
C LEU A 235 15.33 -2.06 2.26
N MET A 236 15.50 -1.32 1.16
CA MET A 236 16.07 -1.84 -0.08
C MET A 236 17.51 -2.32 0.15
N ALA A 237 18.33 -1.53 0.83
CA ALA A 237 19.70 -1.92 1.17
C ALA A 237 19.73 -3.20 2.05
N ALA A 238 18.83 -3.30 3.04
CA ALA A 238 18.69 -4.50 3.88
C ALA A 238 18.15 -5.72 3.11
N SER A 239 17.49 -5.50 1.96
CA SER A 239 17.06 -6.54 1.04
C SER A 239 18.12 -6.89 -0.02
N GLY A 240 19.33 -6.35 0.09
CA GLY A 240 20.46 -6.64 -0.79
C GLY A 240 20.42 -5.95 -2.15
N VAL A 241 19.56 -4.92 -2.33
CA VAL A 241 19.45 -4.18 -3.58
C VAL A 241 19.74 -2.68 -3.38
N PRO A 242 20.27 -2.00 -4.40
CA PRO A 242 20.51 -0.57 -4.32
C PRO A 242 19.18 0.22 -4.24
N ALA A 243 19.21 1.38 -3.57
CA ALA A 243 18.07 2.31 -3.55
C ALA A 243 17.98 3.11 -4.87
N SER A 244 17.77 2.41 -5.97
CA SER A 244 17.71 2.91 -7.34
C SER A 244 16.56 2.27 -8.11
N ASP A 245 16.25 2.76 -9.30
CA ASP A 245 15.22 2.16 -10.16
C ASP A 245 15.60 0.74 -10.60
N GLU A 246 16.90 0.41 -10.71
CA GLU A 246 17.37 -0.96 -10.90
C GLU A 246 16.93 -1.84 -9.73
N GLY A 247 17.23 -1.42 -8.50
CA GLY A 247 16.85 -2.19 -7.31
C GLY A 247 15.34 -2.32 -7.15
N VAL A 248 14.56 -1.28 -7.53
CA VAL A 248 13.09 -1.38 -7.58
C VAL A 248 12.67 -2.45 -8.58
N ARG A 249 13.22 -2.43 -9.79
CA ARG A 249 12.90 -3.43 -10.82
C ARG A 249 13.26 -4.85 -10.39
N ASP A 250 14.42 -5.02 -9.75
CA ASP A 250 14.88 -6.32 -9.23
C ASP A 250 13.90 -6.89 -8.18
N LEU A 251 13.43 -6.05 -7.26
CA LEU A 251 12.45 -6.43 -6.23
C LEU A 251 11.08 -6.80 -6.82
N LEU A 252 10.61 -6.03 -7.80
CA LEU A 252 9.30 -6.23 -8.42
C LEU A 252 9.28 -7.46 -9.34
N GLY A 253 10.37 -7.73 -10.07
CA GLY A 253 10.51 -8.88 -10.95
C GLY A 253 9.96 -8.65 -12.35
N HIS A 254 9.01 -9.46 -12.82
CA HIS A 254 8.44 -9.34 -14.17
C HIS A 254 7.68 -8.01 -14.34
N ILE A 255 8.10 -7.21 -15.32
CA ILE A 255 7.50 -5.91 -15.68
C ILE A 255 7.62 -5.74 -17.20
N ASP A 256 6.50 -5.54 -17.89
CA ASP A 256 6.45 -5.25 -19.33
C ASP A 256 6.65 -3.76 -19.61
N LEU A 257 6.11 -2.90 -18.73
CA LEU A 257 6.25 -1.46 -18.86
C LEU A 257 6.69 -0.84 -17.52
N PHE A 258 7.94 -0.43 -17.45
CA PHE A 258 8.47 0.27 -16.28
C PHE A 258 8.42 1.79 -16.49
N VAL A 259 7.74 2.49 -15.60
CA VAL A 259 7.61 3.95 -15.63
C VAL A 259 8.41 4.58 -14.52
N VAL A 260 9.36 5.42 -14.88
CA VAL A 260 10.26 6.12 -13.95
C VAL A 260 10.09 7.64 -14.03
N ASP A 261 10.53 8.35 -12.99
CA ASP A 261 10.54 9.83 -13.05
C ASP A 261 11.44 10.34 -14.18
N LYS A 262 11.05 11.47 -14.78
CA LYS A 262 11.82 12.08 -15.87
C LYS A 262 13.26 12.46 -15.50
N LYS A 263 13.57 12.58 -14.21
CA LYS A 263 14.91 12.87 -13.68
C LYS A 263 15.69 11.62 -13.29
N SER A 264 15.13 10.42 -13.47
CA SER A 264 15.82 9.15 -13.22
C SER A 264 17.00 8.98 -14.15
N ASP A 265 18.10 8.45 -13.66
CA ASP A 265 19.28 8.04 -14.44
C ASP A 265 19.24 6.56 -14.86
N TYR A 266 18.15 5.86 -14.60
CA TYR A 266 17.94 4.47 -15.01
C TYR A 266 18.21 4.28 -16.50
N ARG A 267 19.04 3.31 -16.86
CA ARG A 267 19.47 3.08 -18.24
C ARG A 267 18.78 1.91 -18.94
N GLY A 268 17.98 1.14 -18.18
CA GLY A 268 17.21 0.04 -18.74
C GLY A 268 15.99 0.53 -19.54
N GLU A 269 15.27 -0.43 -20.10
CA GLU A 269 14.04 -0.15 -20.83
C GLU A 269 12.97 0.41 -19.89
N CYS A 270 12.49 1.61 -20.21
CA CYS A 270 11.50 2.33 -19.39
C CYS A 270 10.81 3.44 -20.18
N LYS A 271 9.69 3.90 -19.65
CA LYS A 271 9.08 5.19 -20.04
C LYS A 271 9.33 6.22 -18.96
N ARG A 272 9.55 7.46 -19.37
CA ARG A 272 9.84 8.57 -18.46
C ARG A 272 8.72 9.59 -18.45
N MET A 273 8.25 9.93 -17.24
CA MET A 273 7.28 11.01 -17.05
C MET A 273 7.51 11.67 -15.69
N LYS A 274 6.86 12.81 -15.42
CA LYS A 274 6.82 13.37 -14.06
C LYS A 274 5.93 12.50 -13.19
N THR A 275 6.51 11.75 -12.23
CA THR A 275 5.76 10.82 -11.36
C THR A 275 5.41 11.40 -9.99
N LEU A 276 5.95 12.56 -9.63
CA LEU A 276 5.65 13.22 -8.35
C LEU A 276 4.21 13.74 -8.31
N MET A 277 3.44 13.30 -7.31
CA MET A 277 2.03 13.60 -7.11
C MET A 277 1.80 14.32 -5.77
N ARG A 278 1.83 15.63 -5.75
CA ARG A 278 1.53 16.46 -4.56
C ARG A 278 0.10 16.99 -4.56
N THR A 279 -0.43 17.26 -5.75
CA THR A 279 -1.74 17.84 -5.96
C THR A 279 -2.66 16.87 -6.72
N LYS A 280 -3.99 17.10 -6.65
CA LYS A 280 -4.97 16.33 -7.42
C LYS A 280 -4.69 16.41 -8.93
N ASN A 281 -4.30 17.58 -9.44
CA ASN A 281 -3.96 17.76 -10.86
C ASN A 281 -2.73 16.95 -11.27
N GLU A 282 -1.72 16.85 -10.41
CA GLU A 282 -0.55 16.01 -10.68
C GLU A 282 -0.90 14.52 -10.66
N SER A 283 -1.76 14.07 -9.71
CA SER A 283 -2.27 12.70 -9.71
C SER A 283 -3.04 12.37 -11.00
N LEU A 284 -3.89 13.29 -11.44
CA LEU A 284 -4.66 13.15 -12.67
C LEU A 284 -3.75 13.09 -13.91
N ALA A 285 -2.71 13.94 -13.96
CA ALA A 285 -1.75 13.94 -15.07
C ALA A 285 -0.94 12.64 -15.14
N VAL A 286 -0.50 12.10 -13.98
CA VAL A 286 0.20 10.80 -13.92
C VAL A 286 -0.73 9.67 -14.34
N ALA A 287 -1.96 9.63 -13.81
CA ALA A 287 -2.94 8.60 -14.14
C ALA A 287 -3.26 8.60 -15.65
N ARG A 288 -3.49 9.77 -16.26
CA ARG A 288 -3.76 9.90 -17.70
C ARG A 288 -2.59 9.40 -18.54
N GLY A 289 -1.37 9.86 -18.23
CA GLY A 289 -0.18 9.41 -18.95
C GLY A 289 0.07 7.91 -18.86
N LEU A 290 -0.24 7.28 -17.71
CA LEU A 290 -0.16 5.83 -17.56
C LEU A 290 -1.21 5.11 -18.42
N LEU A 291 -2.46 5.57 -18.40
CA LEU A 291 -3.54 4.98 -19.19
C LEU A 291 -3.25 5.09 -20.71
N ASP A 292 -2.74 6.22 -21.16
CA ASP A 292 -2.32 6.42 -22.56
C ASP A 292 -1.19 5.42 -22.93
N MET A 293 -0.18 5.23 -22.07
CA MET A 293 0.90 4.26 -22.31
C MET A 293 0.39 2.82 -22.32
N ILE A 294 -0.56 2.48 -21.44
CA ILE A 294 -1.16 1.13 -21.36
C ILE A 294 -1.95 0.82 -22.62
N SER A 295 -2.66 1.80 -23.16
CA SER A 295 -3.50 1.63 -24.36
C SER A 295 -2.68 1.55 -25.66
N CYS A 296 -1.45 2.10 -25.68
CA CYS A 296 -0.58 2.11 -26.86
C CYS A 296 0.43 0.95 -26.92
N SER A 297 0.56 0.18 -25.88
CA SER A 297 1.46 -0.98 -25.77
C SER A 297 0.68 -2.29 -25.71
#